data_5f068429533395fa48b5ab823a1e8166
#
_entry.id   5f068429533395fa48b5ab823a1e8166
#
_cell.length_a   1.000
_cell.length_b   1.000
_cell.length_c   1.000
_cell.angle_alpha   90.00
_cell.angle_beta   90.00
_cell.angle_gamma   90.00
#
_symmetry.space_group_name_H-M   'P 1'
#
loop_
_entity.id
_entity.type
_entity.pdbx_description
1 polymer ?
#
loop_
_entity_poly.entity_id
_entity_poly.type
_entity_poly.pdbx_seq_one_letter_code
_entity_poly.pdbx_strand_id
1 'polypeptide(L)'
;MTGHEALRRVRLIQISAGRPPVVATAAALLAERTGAPVETVASLDAALAPGVFQIAAPTRSSQPGQPPDPRVDIQLRPDGSGRLVSGGGRMLYAAASYLVEVLAGGDIGRLEAGISIVPTFAWNRSTYDLFLTQEGRIQRGLDPESYVRQLARWGFTHAEVNALASPMGLETGPKGEVYPMFYTYCPALDQFVSSSLNKGLYPFYYLSANLATLKRNAALARKYGLVPGLTCFEPRSVPEEFFARYPMLRGPRVDHPFRSFRPRYTMTLTHPRVCDHYAEMVTALMREVPDLGFLNVWSNDSGAGFEHTKSLYVGRNGGAYMIREWKDDAEIAKTAGTHVVGFLRLLRDAACAVNPDFRVITRLESF
;
A
#
# COMPACT_ATOMS: atom_id res chain seq x y z
N MET A 1 -13.96 -40.22 -3.49
CA MET A 1 -14.39 -39.07 -4.28
C MET A 1 -13.40 -37.93 -4.07
N THR A 2 -12.98 -37.28 -5.12
CA THR A 2 -12.07 -36.15 -5.03
C THR A 2 -12.83 -34.84 -4.81
N GLY A 3 -12.13 -33.81 -4.33
CA GLY A 3 -12.70 -32.47 -4.22
C GLY A 3 -13.09 -31.88 -5.60
N HIS A 4 -12.40 -32.24 -6.68
CA HIS A 4 -12.79 -31.85 -8.03
C HIS A 4 -14.16 -32.41 -8.45
N GLU A 5 -14.46 -33.66 -8.08
CA GLU A 5 -15.77 -34.24 -8.33
C GLU A 5 -16.87 -33.53 -7.55
N ALA A 6 -16.59 -33.15 -6.29
CA ALA A 6 -17.51 -32.36 -5.48
C ALA A 6 -17.70 -30.95 -6.03
N LEU A 7 -16.63 -30.27 -6.47
CA LEU A 7 -16.73 -28.94 -7.11
C LEU A 7 -17.60 -28.95 -8.37
N ARG A 8 -17.56 -30.01 -9.18
CA ARG A 8 -18.45 -30.17 -10.35
C ARG A 8 -19.94 -30.30 -10.00
N ARG A 9 -20.25 -30.60 -8.71
CA ARG A 9 -21.62 -30.67 -8.21
C ARG A 9 -22.14 -29.36 -7.66
N VAL A 10 -21.29 -28.33 -7.55
CA VAL A 10 -21.72 -26.96 -7.22
C VAL A 10 -22.61 -26.47 -8.35
N ARG A 11 -23.83 -26.06 -8.01
CA ARG A 11 -24.84 -25.58 -8.96
C ARG A 11 -25.16 -24.10 -8.80
N LEU A 12 -24.84 -23.56 -7.64
CA LEU A 12 -25.10 -22.18 -7.29
C LEU A 12 -24.02 -21.68 -6.31
N ILE A 13 -23.48 -20.50 -6.57
CA ILE A 13 -22.57 -19.80 -5.65
C ILE A 13 -23.32 -18.61 -5.08
N GLN A 14 -23.46 -18.53 -3.78
CA GLN A 14 -24.15 -17.46 -3.09
C GLN A 14 -23.15 -16.53 -2.36
N ILE A 15 -23.36 -15.21 -2.56
CA ILE A 15 -22.65 -14.16 -1.80
C ILE A 15 -23.68 -13.20 -1.22
N SER A 16 -23.41 -12.62 -0.05
CA SER A 16 -24.33 -11.61 0.49
C SER A 16 -24.01 -10.20 -0.04
N ALA A 17 -25.04 -9.37 -0.17
CA ALA A 17 -24.93 -7.97 -0.56
C ALA A 17 -24.05 -7.15 0.41
N GLY A 18 -23.45 -6.05 -0.09
CA GLY A 18 -22.67 -5.11 0.73
C GLY A 18 -21.34 -5.64 1.27
N ARG A 19 -20.79 -6.71 0.70
CA ARG A 19 -19.53 -7.32 1.12
C ARG A 19 -18.31 -6.69 0.40
N PRO A 20 -17.08 -6.91 0.96
CA PRO A 20 -15.86 -6.46 0.30
C PRO A 20 -15.74 -6.98 -1.14
N PRO A 21 -15.15 -6.21 -2.07
CA PRO A 21 -15.03 -6.59 -3.48
C PRO A 21 -14.40 -7.97 -3.72
N VAL A 22 -13.49 -8.39 -2.85
CA VAL A 22 -12.83 -9.70 -2.94
C VAL A 22 -13.79 -10.89 -2.85
N VAL A 23 -14.96 -10.73 -2.22
CA VAL A 23 -15.97 -11.79 -2.15
C VAL A 23 -16.50 -12.11 -3.55
N ALA A 24 -16.84 -11.08 -4.32
CA ALA A 24 -17.28 -11.25 -5.71
C ALA A 24 -16.14 -11.81 -6.59
N THR A 25 -14.91 -11.40 -6.35
CA THR A 25 -13.74 -11.90 -7.09
C THR A 25 -13.48 -13.39 -6.81
N ALA A 26 -13.58 -13.81 -5.55
CA ALA A 26 -13.46 -15.22 -5.18
C ALA A 26 -14.64 -16.05 -5.76
N ALA A 27 -15.85 -15.50 -5.75
CA ALA A 27 -17.01 -16.17 -6.37
C ALA A 27 -16.82 -16.34 -7.88
N ALA A 28 -16.33 -15.33 -8.58
CA ALA A 28 -16.04 -15.40 -10.00
C ALA A 28 -14.99 -16.49 -10.33
N LEU A 29 -13.95 -16.63 -9.52
CA LEU A 29 -12.94 -17.69 -9.65
C LEU A 29 -13.57 -19.09 -9.51
N LEU A 30 -14.43 -19.27 -8.51
CA LEU A 30 -15.14 -20.54 -8.34
C LEU A 30 -16.13 -20.80 -9.48
N ALA A 31 -16.86 -19.78 -9.92
CA ALA A 31 -17.79 -19.87 -11.05
C ALA A 31 -17.10 -20.30 -12.35
N GLU A 32 -15.94 -19.73 -12.64
CA GLU A 32 -15.11 -20.11 -13.79
C GLU A 32 -14.73 -21.61 -13.72
N ARG A 33 -14.43 -22.09 -12.51
CA ARG A 33 -14.01 -23.49 -12.33
C ARG A 33 -15.15 -24.49 -12.29
N THR A 34 -16.32 -24.11 -11.80
CA THR A 34 -17.48 -25.00 -11.59
C THR A 34 -18.52 -24.90 -12.69
N GLY A 35 -18.57 -23.79 -13.42
CA GLY A 35 -19.65 -23.45 -14.33
C GLY A 35 -20.94 -22.96 -13.63
N ALA A 36 -20.93 -22.85 -12.29
CA ALA A 36 -22.10 -22.46 -11.53
C ALA A 36 -22.36 -20.96 -11.60
N PRO A 37 -23.63 -20.50 -11.68
CA PRO A 37 -23.96 -19.08 -11.59
C PRO A 37 -23.67 -18.51 -10.21
N VAL A 38 -23.42 -17.20 -10.14
CA VAL A 38 -23.26 -16.44 -8.89
C VAL A 38 -24.53 -15.64 -8.63
N GLU A 39 -25.09 -15.82 -7.43
CA GLU A 39 -26.25 -15.09 -6.94
C GLU A 39 -25.87 -14.21 -5.74
N THR A 40 -26.37 -12.98 -5.75
CA THR A 40 -26.23 -12.09 -4.58
C THR A 40 -27.54 -12.11 -3.79
N VAL A 41 -27.44 -12.52 -2.53
CA VAL A 41 -28.61 -12.63 -1.62
C VAL A 41 -28.51 -11.57 -0.51
N ALA A 42 -29.63 -11.26 0.12
CA ALA A 42 -29.67 -10.29 1.23
C ALA A 42 -28.90 -10.83 2.46
N SER A 43 -29.06 -12.11 2.75
CA SER A 43 -28.31 -12.84 3.81
C SER A 43 -28.04 -14.26 3.38
N LEU A 44 -26.94 -14.83 3.88
CA LEU A 44 -26.59 -16.24 3.65
C LEU A 44 -27.29 -17.11 4.70
N ASP A 45 -27.88 -18.20 4.25
CA ASP A 45 -28.55 -19.16 5.14
C ASP A 45 -27.54 -19.94 5.99
N ALA A 46 -27.93 -20.27 7.22
CA ALA A 46 -27.13 -21.12 8.08
C ALA A 46 -27.09 -22.58 7.57
N ALA A 47 -28.20 -23.07 7.00
CA ALA A 47 -28.29 -24.39 6.36
C ALA A 47 -27.89 -24.31 4.89
N LEU A 48 -27.08 -25.27 4.45
CA LEU A 48 -26.66 -25.37 3.04
C LEU A 48 -27.55 -26.39 2.32
N ALA A 49 -28.20 -25.97 1.23
CA ALA A 49 -28.84 -26.89 0.32
C ALA A 49 -27.78 -27.63 -0.53
N PRO A 50 -28.07 -28.87 -1.00
CA PRO A 50 -27.18 -29.58 -1.92
C PRO A 50 -26.82 -28.77 -3.15
N GLY A 51 -25.54 -28.71 -3.48
CA GLY A 51 -25.02 -27.95 -4.61
C GLY A 51 -24.91 -26.44 -4.40
N VAL A 52 -25.21 -25.91 -3.22
CA VAL A 52 -25.04 -24.49 -2.90
C VAL A 52 -23.72 -24.23 -2.18
N PHE A 53 -22.88 -23.38 -2.77
CA PHE A 53 -21.61 -22.96 -2.19
C PHE A 53 -21.67 -21.48 -1.77
N GLN A 54 -21.37 -21.19 -0.52
CA GLN A 54 -21.45 -19.85 0.04
C GLN A 54 -20.07 -19.24 0.24
N ILE A 55 -19.90 -17.95 -0.11
CA ILE A 55 -18.68 -17.18 0.15
C ILE A 55 -19.03 -15.97 1.01
N ALA A 56 -18.33 -15.82 2.13
CA ALA A 56 -18.60 -14.77 3.09
C ALA A 56 -17.33 -14.12 3.64
N ALA A 57 -17.41 -12.82 3.83
CA ALA A 57 -16.46 -12.04 4.63
C ALA A 57 -17.19 -10.84 5.24
N PRO A 58 -16.88 -10.42 6.48
CA PRO A 58 -17.45 -9.21 7.05
C PRO A 58 -16.94 -7.97 6.32
N THR A 59 -17.71 -6.89 6.36
CA THR A 59 -17.36 -5.63 5.71
C THR A 59 -16.25 -4.87 6.46
N ARG A 60 -16.19 -5.03 7.79
CA ARG A 60 -15.17 -4.46 8.67
C ARG A 60 -15.01 -5.33 9.93
N SER A 61 -13.88 -5.16 10.64
CA SER A 61 -13.70 -5.70 11.98
C SER A 61 -14.79 -5.15 12.91
N SER A 62 -15.27 -6.01 13.80
CA SER A 62 -16.29 -5.65 14.79
C SER A 62 -15.80 -4.67 15.86
N GLN A 63 -14.49 -4.45 15.96
CA GLN A 63 -13.89 -3.52 16.93
C GLN A 63 -12.87 -2.61 16.25
N PRO A 64 -13.01 -1.27 16.40
CA PRO A 64 -12.02 -0.32 15.90
C PRO A 64 -10.63 -0.58 16.52
N GLY A 65 -9.60 -0.59 15.66
CA GLY A 65 -8.21 -0.81 16.10
C GLY A 65 -7.78 -2.26 16.28
N GLN A 66 -8.71 -3.23 16.24
CA GLN A 66 -8.35 -4.64 16.12
C GLN A 66 -8.22 -5.06 14.66
N PRO A 67 -7.08 -5.67 14.26
CA PRO A 67 -7.00 -6.22 12.92
C PRO A 67 -8.07 -7.30 12.77
N PRO A 68 -8.73 -7.39 11.59
CA PRO A 68 -9.69 -8.45 11.33
C PRO A 68 -9.01 -9.82 11.46
N ASP A 69 -9.77 -10.80 11.92
CA ASP A 69 -9.29 -12.19 12.00
C ASP A 69 -8.83 -12.65 10.61
N PRO A 70 -7.55 -13.00 10.44
CA PRO A 70 -7.02 -13.40 9.15
C PRO A 70 -7.42 -14.83 8.74
N ARG A 71 -8.10 -15.56 9.63
CA ARG A 71 -8.53 -16.94 9.42
C ARG A 71 -9.46 -17.05 8.23
N VAL A 72 -9.30 -18.14 7.46
CA VAL A 72 -10.22 -18.55 6.41
C VAL A 72 -10.63 -20.00 6.63
N ASP A 73 -11.91 -20.24 6.73
CA ASP A 73 -12.48 -21.57 6.86
C ASP A 73 -13.06 -22.03 5.52
N ILE A 74 -12.71 -23.25 5.13
CA ILE A 74 -13.13 -23.89 3.87
C ILE A 74 -13.83 -25.19 4.21
N GLN A 75 -15.04 -25.38 3.70
CA GLN A 75 -15.74 -26.65 3.75
C GLN A 75 -16.38 -26.95 2.39
N LEU A 76 -16.24 -28.17 1.92
CA LEU A 76 -16.89 -28.66 0.70
C LEU A 76 -17.35 -30.10 0.94
N ARG A 77 -18.63 -30.36 0.73
CA ARG A 77 -19.24 -31.67 0.91
C ARG A 77 -19.36 -32.43 -0.40
N PRO A 78 -19.58 -33.75 -0.33
CA PRO A 78 -19.76 -34.60 -1.51
C PRO A 78 -20.88 -34.18 -2.45
N ASP A 79 -21.94 -33.55 -1.95
CA ASP A 79 -23.07 -33.08 -2.72
C ASP A 79 -22.85 -31.72 -3.41
N GLY A 80 -21.65 -31.14 -3.26
CA GLY A 80 -21.29 -29.82 -3.81
C GLY A 80 -21.69 -28.64 -2.90
N SER A 81 -22.35 -28.91 -1.75
CA SER A 81 -22.59 -27.84 -0.79
C SER A 81 -21.29 -27.48 -0.05
N GLY A 82 -21.13 -26.21 0.33
CA GLY A 82 -19.92 -25.80 1.02
C GLY A 82 -19.87 -24.34 1.38
N ARG A 83 -18.78 -23.95 2.05
CA ARG A 83 -18.52 -22.58 2.49
C ARG A 83 -17.05 -22.21 2.37
N LEU A 84 -16.84 -20.96 2.03
CA LEU A 84 -15.56 -20.28 2.13
C LEU A 84 -15.78 -18.99 2.94
N VAL A 85 -15.30 -18.94 4.17
CA VAL A 85 -15.57 -17.85 5.11
C VAL A 85 -14.26 -17.26 5.59
N SER A 86 -14.10 -15.94 5.48
CA SER A 86 -12.95 -15.21 6.00
C SER A 86 -13.40 -14.20 7.05
N GLY A 87 -12.66 -14.10 8.15
CA GLY A 87 -12.93 -13.12 9.20
C GLY A 87 -12.75 -11.67 8.80
N GLY A 88 -12.01 -11.36 7.70
CA GLY A 88 -11.71 -9.99 7.29
C GLY A 88 -11.59 -9.75 5.79
N GLY A 89 -11.89 -10.75 4.97
CA GLY A 89 -11.71 -10.68 3.51
C GLY A 89 -10.26 -10.84 3.03
N ARG A 90 -9.29 -10.58 3.87
CA ARG A 90 -7.88 -10.89 3.58
C ARG A 90 -7.75 -12.40 3.40
N MET A 91 -6.86 -12.84 2.54
CA MET A 91 -6.64 -14.26 2.24
C MET A 91 -7.82 -14.98 1.57
N LEU A 92 -8.98 -14.35 1.40
CA LEU A 92 -10.14 -15.02 0.81
C LEU A 92 -9.86 -15.49 -0.63
N TYR A 93 -9.20 -14.64 -1.43
CA TYR A 93 -8.82 -15.00 -2.81
C TYR A 93 -7.73 -16.08 -2.82
N ALA A 94 -6.74 -15.99 -1.93
CA ALA A 94 -5.73 -17.04 -1.77
C ALA A 94 -6.36 -18.40 -1.43
N ALA A 95 -7.30 -18.41 -0.50
CA ALA A 95 -7.99 -19.62 -0.08
C ALA A 95 -8.89 -20.20 -1.19
N ALA A 96 -9.59 -19.33 -1.95
CA ALA A 96 -10.34 -19.77 -3.14
C ALA A 96 -9.44 -20.39 -4.20
N SER A 97 -8.30 -19.76 -4.49
CA SER A 97 -7.30 -20.30 -5.42
C SER A 97 -6.75 -21.63 -4.93
N TYR A 98 -6.40 -21.71 -3.64
CA TYR A 98 -5.89 -22.92 -3.03
C TYR A 98 -6.91 -24.08 -3.04
N LEU A 99 -8.19 -23.77 -2.81
CA LEU A 99 -9.27 -24.75 -2.93
C LEU A 99 -9.33 -25.35 -4.34
N VAL A 100 -9.37 -24.52 -5.38
CA VAL A 100 -9.55 -25.01 -6.75
C VAL A 100 -8.31 -25.65 -7.37
N GLU A 101 -7.13 -25.25 -6.95
CA GLU A 101 -5.86 -25.65 -7.55
C GLU A 101 -5.17 -26.80 -6.82
N VAL A 102 -5.33 -26.87 -5.51
CA VAL A 102 -4.59 -27.81 -4.66
C VAL A 102 -5.53 -28.76 -3.92
N LEU A 103 -6.41 -28.22 -3.09
CA LEU A 103 -7.24 -29.03 -2.17
C LEU A 103 -8.23 -29.91 -2.95
N ALA A 104 -8.78 -29.42 -4.05
CA ALA A 104 -9.73 -30.17 -4.86
C ALA A 104 -9.13 -31.42 -5.53
N GLY A 105 -7.80 -31.50 -5.70
CA GLY A 105 -7.12 -32.68 -6.19
C GLY A 105 -7.06 -33.84 -5.16
N GLY A 106 -7.25 -33.50 -3.86
CA GLY A 106 -7.16 -34.47 -2.78
C GLY A 106 -8.48 -35.17 -2.42
N ASP A 107 -8.44 -35.96 -1.35
CA ASP A 107 -9.63 -36.64 -0.81
C ASP A 107 -10.63 -35.66 -0.23
N ILE A 108 -11.91 -35.86 -0.55
CA ILE A 108 -13.03 -35.00 -0.10
C ILE A 108 -13.23 -35.05 1.41
N GLY A 109 -12.89 -36.13 2.09
CA GLY A 109 -13.12 -36.28 3.53
C GLY A 109 -12.45 -35.18 4.35
N ARG A 110 -11.29 -34.71 3.91
CA ARG A 110 -10.59 -33.59 4.55
C ARG A 110 -11.32 -32.26 4.36
N LEU A 111 -11.89 -32.02 3.18
CA LEU A 111 -12.68 -30.84 2.88
C LEU A 111 -14.06 -30.89 3.57
N GLU A 112 -14.66 -32.09 3.67
CA GLU A 112 -15.93 -32.31 4.37
C GLU A 112 -15.80 -32.04 5.87
N ALA A 113 -14.69 -32.47 6.48
CA ALA A 113 -14.38 -32.18 7.89
C ALA A 113 -14.15 -30.66 8.15
N GLY A 114 -13.78 -29.94 7.12
CA GLY A 114 -13.44 -28.52 7.20
C GLY A 114 -11.95 -28.28 7.41
N ILE A 115 -11.45 -27.26 6.70
CA ILE A 115 -10.05 -26.80 6.79
C ILE A 115 -10.05 -25.36 7.25
N SER A 116 -9.28 -25.08 8.31
CA SER A 116 -9.03 -23.72 8.77
C SER A 116 -7.60 -23.30 8.40
N ILE A 117 -7.48 -22.23 7.64
CA ILE A 117 -6.20 -21.65 7.22
C ILE A 117 -5.97 -20.40 8.06
N VAL A 118 -4.89 -20.40 8.84
CA VAL A 118 -4.43 -19.23 9.58
C VAL A 118 -3.09 -18.80 8.98
N PRO A 119 -3.00 -17.61 8.38
CA PRO A 119 -1.74 -17.16 7.82
C PRO A 119 -0.69 -16.95 8.92
N THR A 120 0.53 -17.37 8.67
CA THR A 120 1.67 -17.22 9.60
C THR A 120 2.00 -15.75 9.86
N PHE A 121 1.80 -14.89 8.85
CA PHE A 121 2.11 -13.47 8.93
C PHE A 121 0.84 -12.62 8.82
N ALA A 122 0.59 -11.82 9.84
CA ALA A 122 -0.48 -10.81 9.82
C ALA A 122 -0.17 -9.68 8.81
N TRP A 123 1.11 -9.50 8.50
CA TRP A 123 1.61 -8.51 7.57
C TRP A 123 2.59 -9.15 6.60
N ASN A 124 2.15 -9.35 5.36
CA ASN A 124 2.98 -9.85 4.27
C ASN A 124 2.80 -8.93 3.06
N ARG A 125 3.83 -8.19 2.70
CA ARG A 125 3.83 -7.31 1.52
C ARG A 125 4.99 -7.65 0.61
N SER A 126 4.77 -7.52 -0.68
CA SER A 126 5.89 -7.52 -1.62
C SER A 126 6.65 -6.20 -1.46
N THR A 127 7.95 -6.28 -1.40
CA THR A 127 8.79 -5.13 -1.72
C THR A 127 8.79 -4.99 -3.21
N TYR A 128 8.28 -3.89 -3.69
CA TYR A 128 8.30 -3.59 -5.10
C TYR A 128 9.72 -3.19 -5.52
N ASP A 129 10.09 -3.56 -6.72
CA ASP A 129 11.28 -3.03 -7.36
C ASP A 129 11.00 -1.59 -7.83
N LEU A 130 11.18 -0.64 -6.92
CA LEU A 130 11.02 0.80 -7.19
C LEU A 130 11.94 1.29 -8.31
N PHE A 131 12.99 0.52 -8.62
CA PHE A 131 13.99 0.84 -9.60
C PHE A 131 13.61 0.47 -11.03
N LEU A 132 12.49 -0.20 -11.23
CA LEU A 132 11.99 -0.44 -12.56
C LEU A 132 11.43 0.86 -13.15
N THR A 133 12.09 1.38 -14.16
CA THR A 133 11.55 2.44 -15.00
C THR A 133 10.24 1.99 -15.65
N GLN A 134 9.40 2.93 -16.04
CA GLN A 134 8.18 2.60 -16.79
C GLN A 134 8.48 1.74 -18.03
N GLU A 135 9.58 2.05 -18.70
CA GLU A 135 10.07 1.32 -19.87
C GLU A 135 10.43 -0.13 -19.55
N GLY A 136 11.16 -0.36 -18.47
CA GLY A 136 11.48 -1.71 -18.01
C GLY A 136 10.26 -2.53 -17.60
N ARG A 137 9.20 -1.89 -17.10
CA ARG A 137 7.91 -2.54 -16.79
C ARG A 137 7.17 -2.97 -18.05
N ILE A 138 7.09 -2.09 -19.03
CA ILE A 138 6.49 -2.39 -20.34
C ILE A 138 7.23 -3.53 -21.02
N GLN A 139 8.56 -3.48 -21.04
CA GLN A 139 9.38 -4.55 -21.63
C GLN A 139 9.20 -5.91 -20.96
N ARG A 140 8.90 -5.92 -19.67
CA ARG A 140 8.60 -7.16 -18.92
C ARG A 140 7.15 -7.59 -19.02
N GLY A 141 6.32 -6.85 -19.76
CA GLY A 141 4.90 -7.16 -19.92
C GLY A 141 4.12 -7.10 -18.60
N LEU A 142 4.50 -6.19 -17.70
CA LEU A 142 3.82 -6.05 -16.41
C LEU A 142 2.39 -5.55 -16.62
N ASP A 143 1.42 -6.46 -16.42
CA ASP A 143 0.03 -6.12 -16.24
C ASP A 143 -0.27 -5.96 -14.73
N PRO A 144 -0.68 -4.75 -14.28
CA PRO A 144 -0.95 -4.49 -12.86
C PRO A 144 -1.98 -5.46 -12.25
N GLU A 145 -3.02 -5.83 -13.00
CA GLU A 145 -4.04 -6.75 -12.50
C GLU A 145 -3.49 -8.17 -12.32
N SER A 146 -2.75 -8.68 -13.28
CA SER A 146 -2.10 -10.00 -13.18
C SER A 146 -1.10 -10.03 -12.03
N TYR A 147 -0.36 -8.96 -11.81
CA TYR A 147 0.59 -8.87 -10.70
C TYR A 147 -0.14 -8.88 -9.34
N VAL A 148 -1.16 -8.05 -9.15
CA VAL A 148 -1.92 -7.99 -7.90
C VAL A 148 -2.63 -9.31 -7.62
N ARG A 149 -3.22 -9.92 -8.65
CA ARG A 149 -3.84 -11.24 -8.57
C ARG A 149 -2.85 -12.30 -8.12
N GLN A 150 -1.63 -12.28 -8.66
CA GLN A 150 -0.59 -13.22 -8.28
C GLN A 150 -0.12 -13.04 -6.84
N LEU A 151 0.03 -11.79 -6.37
CA LEU A 151 0.31 -11.50 -4.97
C LEU A 151 -0.78 -12.08 -4.05
N ALA A 152 -2.04 -11.80 -4.37
CA ALA A 152 -3.17 -12.32 -3.60
C ALA A 152 -3.20 -13.85 -3.58
N ARG A 153 -2.95 -14.49 -4.74
CA ARG A 153 -2.87 -15.94 -4.86
C ARG A 153 -1.78 -16.56 -3.97
N TRP A 154 -0.64 -15.88 -3.84
CA TRP A 154 0.48 -16.30 -2.99
C TRP A 154 0.29 -15.99 -1.50
N GLY A 155 -0.84 -15.41 -1.11
CA GLY A 155 -1.13 -15.11 0.28
C GLY A 155 -0.47 -13.84 0.80
N PHE A 156 -0.10 -12.90 -0.07
CA PHE A 156 0.25 -11.56 0.37
C PHE A 156 -0.99 -10.86 0.94
N THR A 157 -0.79 -10.00 1.91
CA THR A 157 -1.87 -9.28 2.60
C THR A 157 -1.91 -7.81 2.24
N HIS A 158 -0.82 -7.26 1.72
CA HIS A 158 -0.63 -5.85 1.42
C HIS A 158 0.03 -5.65 0.05
N ALA A 159 -0.31 -4.57 -0.64
CA ALA A 159 0.28 -4.20 -1.91
C ALA A 159 0.69 -2.72 -1.95
N GLU A 160 1.89 -2.44 -2.43
CA GLU A 160 2.37 -1.08 -2.70
C GLU A 160 1.81 -0.61 -4.05
N VAL A 161 0.73 0.15 -4.03
CA VAL A 161 -0.05 0.44 -5.23
C VAL A 161 0.52 1.58 -6.09
N ASN A 162 1.32 2.47 -5.54
CA ASN A 162 2.04 3.47 -6.33
C ASN A 162 3.19 2.88 -7.12
N ALA A 163 3.57 1.67 -6.81
CA ALA A 163 4.59 0.92 -7.51
C ALA A 163 4.07 0.19 -8.76
N LEU A 164 2.76 0.00 -8.87
CA LEU A 164 2.14 -0.66 -10.03
C LEU A 164 2.20 0.20 -11.31
N ALA A 165 2.34 1.51 -11.14
CA ALA A 165 2.59 2.42 -12.24
C ALA A 165 3.48 3.56 -11.73
N SER A 166 4.53 3.88 -12.48
CA SER A 166 5.32 5.09 -12.20
C SER A 166 4.42 6.31 -12.28
N PRO A 167 4.66 7.33 -11.45
CA PRO A 167 4.12 8.65 -11.70
C PRO A 167 4.43 9.08 -13.14
N MET A 168 3.52 9.83 -13.72
CA MET A 168 3.72 10.35 -15.06
C MET A 168 5.02 11.16 -15.11
N GLY A 169 5.86 10.95 -16.13
CA GLY A 169 7.05 11.73 -16.35
C GLY A 169 6.70 13.18 -16.66
N LEU A 170 7.53 14.09 -16.20
CA LEU A 170 7.50 15.48 -16.62
C LEU A 170 8.65 15.71 -17.60
N GLU A 171 8.36 16.30 -18.75
CA GLU A 171 9.40 16.69 -19.73
C GLU A 171 10.34 17.71 -19.12
N THR A 172 9.78 18.64 -18.38
CA THR A 172 10.50 19.61 -17.58
C THR A 172 10.01 19.50 -16.14
N GLY A 173 10.89 19.15 -15.21
CA GLY A 173 10.55 19.19 -13.79
C GLY A 173 10.13 20.59 -13.34
N PRO A 174 9.61 20.76 -12.11
CA PRO A 174 9.40 22.06 -11.52
C PRO A 174 10.66 22.92 -11.67
N LYS A 175 10.46 24.20 -11.84
CA LYS A 175 11.56 25.14 -12.00
C LYS A 175 12.56 25.05 -10.84
N GLY A 176 13.84 24.90 -11.16
CA GLY A 176 14.87 24.63 -10.17
C GLY A 176 15.09 23.14 -9.84
N GLU A 177 14.29 22.23 -10.39
CA GLU A 177 14.56 20.81 -10.25
C GLU A 177 15.70 20.39 -11.18
N VAL A 178 16.68 19.72 -10.59
CA VAL A 178 17.92 19.35 -11.32
C VAL A 178 17.94 17.90 -11.78
N TYR A 179 16.97 17.12 -11.38
CA TYR A 179 16.88 15.71 -11.74
C TYR A 179 15.43 15.27 -11.99
N PRO A 180 14.89 15.50 -13.19
CA PRO A 180 13.49 15.17 -13.51
C PRO A 180 13.11 13.70 -13.27
N MET A 181 14.06 12.76 -13.42
CA MET A 181 13.81 11.35 -13.19
C MET A 181 13.53 10.99 -11.73
N PHE A 182 13.77 11.88 -10.77
CA PHE A 182 13.34 11.66 -9.38
C PHE A 182 11.85 11.36 -9.25
N TYR A 183 11.04 11.95 -10.13
CA TYR A 183 9.60 11.79 -10.11
C TYR A 183 9.13 10.40 -10.52
N THR A 184 9.92 9.68 -11.28
CA THR A 184 9.60 8.31 -11.69
C THR A 184 10.27 7.25 -10.82
N TYR A 185 11.33 7.65 -10.12
CA TYR A 185 12.21 6.75 -9.39
C TYR A 185 12.00 6.79 -7.88
N CYS A 186 11.80 7.97 -7.32
CA CYS A 186 11.63 8.20 -5.90
C CYS A 186 10.26 8.85 -5.65
N PRO A 187 9.18 8.08 -5.57
CA PRO A 187 7.86 8.63 -5.36
C PRO A 187 7.77 9.39 -4.04
N ALA A 188 6.99 10.45 -4.03
CA ALA A 188 6.74 11.29 -2.87
C ALA A 188 5.27 11.73 -2.82
N LEU A 189 4.81 12.18 -1.65
CA LEU A 189 3.42 12.59 -1.44
C LEU A 189 3.01 13.74 -2.35
N ASP A 190 3.92 14.67 -2.62
CA ASP A 190 3.69 15.85 -3.45
C ASP A 190 3.46 15.57 -4.94
N GLN A 191 3.62 14.32 -5.36
CA GLN A 191 3.27 13.87 -6.72
C GLN A 191 1.80 13.51 -6.90
N PHE A 192 1.06 13.35 -5.81
CA PHE A 192 -0.35 12.95 -5.82
C PHE A 192 -1.26 14.07 -5.36
N VAL A 193 -0.82 14.86 -4.40
CA VAL A 193 -1.60 15.91 -3.77
C VAL A 193 -0.72 17.13 -3.47
N SER A 194 -1.35 18.26 -3.23
CA SER A 194 -0.68 19.47 -2.75
C SER A 194 -1.29 19.97 -1.46
N SER A 195 -0.51 20.73 -0.71
CA SER A 195 -0.98 21.53 0.41
C SER A 195 -1.11 23.01 0.02
N SER A 196 -1.54 23.83 0.96
CA SER A 196 -1.52 25.28 0.83
C SER A 196 -0.12 25.85 0.58
N LEU A 197 0.93 25.18 1.10
CA LEU A 197 2.31 25.64 1.03
C LEU A 197 2.96 25.39 -0.34
N ASN A 198 2.73 24.24 -0.96
CA ASN A 198 3.33 23.86 -2.24
C ASN A 198 2.38 23.93 -3.45
N LYS A 199 1.22 24.55 -3.27
CA LYS A 199 0.24 24.74 -4.34
C LYS A 199 0.86 25.42 -5.54
N GLY A 200 0.71 24.76 -6.71
CA GLY A 200 1.27 25.26 -7.97
C GLY A 200 2.73 24.89 -8.22
N LEU A 201 3.39 24.16 -7.32
CA LEU A 201 4.74 23.63 -7.55
C LEU A 201 4.75 22.61 -8.69
N TYR A 202 3.73 21.74 -8.74
CA TYR A 202 3.49 20.80 -9.82
C TYR A 202 2.27 21.20 -10.65
N PRO A 203 2.25 20.91 -11.96
CA PRO A 203 1.08 21.14 -12.80
C PRO A 203 -0.12 20.32 -12.30
N PHE A 204 -1.31 20.92 -12.36
CA PHE A 204 -2.54 20.24 -11.90
C PHE A 204 -2.80 18.94 -12.65
N TYR A 205 -2.58 18.90 -13.95
CA TYR A 205 -2.78 17.70 -14.78
C TYR A 205 -1.89 16.53 -14.31
N TYR A 206 -0.68 16.82 -13.85
CA TYR A 206 0.27 15.84 -13.33
C TYR A 206 -0.26 15.19 -12.04
N LEU A 207 -0.67 16.01 -11.09
CA LEU A 207 -1.23 15.52 -9.83
C LEU A 207 -2.51 14.71 -10.07
N SER A 208 -3.41 15.22 -10.93
CA SER A 208 -4.66 14.55 -11.27
C SER A 208 -4.45 13.19 -11.92
N ALA A 209 -3.52 13.08 -12.86
CA ALA A 209 -3.22 11.82 -13.56
C ALA A 209 -2.62 10.78 -12.60
N ASN A 210 -1.67 11.20 -11.75
CA ASN A 210 -1.06 10.32 -10.77
C ASN A 210 -2.08 9.86 -9.72
N LEU A 211 -2.91 10.76 -9.22
CA LEU A 211 -3.96 10.44 -8.25
C LEU A 211 -5.02 9.49 -8.85
N ALA A 212 -5.43 9.72 -10.10
CA ALA A 212 -6.36 8.83 -10.79
C ALA A 212 -5.79 7.41 -10.95
N THR A 213 -4.51 7.30 -11.28
CA THR A 213 -3.80 6.02 -11.35
C THR A 213 -3.72 5.34 -9.99
N LEU A 214 -3.40 6.09 -8.94
CA LEU A 214 -3.37 5.59 -7.57
C LEU A 214 -4.72 5.03 -7.13
N LYS A 215 -5.83 5.75 -7.41
CA LYS A 215 -7.20 5.30 -7.12
C LYS A 215 -7.52 3.97 -7.80
N ARG A 216 -7.21 3.85 -9.10
CA ARG A 216 -7.43 2.59 -9.83
C ARG A 216 -6.65 1.43 -9.23
N ASN A 217 -5.38 1.66 -8.90
CA ASN A 217 -4.52 0.63 -8.33
C ASN A 217 -4.93 0.24 -6.91
N ALA A 218 -5.40 1.19 -6.09
CA ALA A 218 -5.96 0.90 -4.78
C ALA A 218 -7.24 0.06 -4.88
N ALA A 219 -8.15 0.41 -5.80
CA ALA A 219 -9.34 -0.39 -6.05
C ALA A 219 -9.00 -1.80 -6.55
N LEU A 220 -7.97 -1.93 -7.39
CA LEU A 220 -7.48 -3.21 -7.87
C LEU A 220 -6.93 -4.09 -6.73
N ALA A 221 -6.12 -3.53 -5.82
CA ALA A 221 -5.64 -4.27 -4.66
C ALA A 221 -6.82 -4.79 -3.82
N ARG A 222 -7.81 -3.94 -3.56
CA ARG A 222 -9.03 -4.34 -2.81
C ARG A 222 -9.88 -5.39 -3.51
N LYS A 223 -9.93 -5.35 -4.84
CA LYS A 223 -10.61 -6.38 -5.65
C LYS A 223 -10.12 -7.78 -5.28
N TYR A 224 -8.85 -7.92 -4.97
CA TYR A 224 -8.21 -9.18 -4.61
C TYR A 224 -7.99 -9.38 -3.10
N GLY A 225 -8.52 -8.50 -2.25
CA GLY A 225 -8.43 -8.60 -0.79
C GLY A 225 -7.12 -8.11 -0.17
N LEU A 226 -6.27 -7.45 -0.95
CA LEU A 226 -5.05 -6.83 -0.45
C LEU A 226 -5.34 -5.43 0.12
N VAL A 227 -4.61 -5.07 1.17
CA VAL A 227 -4.61 -3.71 1.71
C VAL A 227 -3.70 -2.84 0.85
N PRO A 228 -4.23 -1.81 0.17
CA PRO A 228 -3.40 -0.90 -0.61
C PRO A 228 -2.58 0.03 0.28
N GLY A 229 -1.39 0.37 -0.14
CA GLY A 229 -0.56 1.37 0.51
C GLY A 229 0.48 1.96 -0.42
N LEU A 230 1.24 2.89 0.10
CA LEU A 230 2.24 3.68 -0.61
C LEU A 230 3.63 3.43 -0.06
N THR A 231 4.64 3.49 -0.91
CA THR A 231 6.03 3.74 -0.52
C THR A 231 6.43 5.10 -1.04
N CYS A 232 6.85 5.99 -0.16
CA CYS A 232 7.32 7.33 -0.49
C CYS A 232 8.67 7.63 0.14
N PHE A 233 9.47 8.39 -0.58
CA PHE A 233 10.74 8.94 -0.11
C PHE A 233 10.45 10.25 0.61
N GLU A 234 10.42 10.21 1.95
CA GLU A 234 10.08 11.36 2.77
C GLU A 234 11.00 11.51 4.01
N PRO A 235 11.21 12.72 4.53
CA PRO A 235 10.91 14.00 3.88
C PRO A 235 11.80 14.20 2.65
N ARG A 236 11.17 14.57 1.52
CA ARG A 236 11.86 14.70 0.24
C ARG A 236 12.39 16.11 0.00
N SER A 237 13.49 16.19 -0.77
CA SER A 237 13.98 17.47 -1.24
C SER A 237 12.96 18.16 -2.15
N VAL A 238 12.86 19.48 -2.03
CA VAL A 238 12.03 20.31 -2.88
C VAL A 238 12.88 21.15 -3.85
N PRO A 239 12.32 21.59 -5.00
CA PRO A 239 13.03 22.43 -5.93
C PRO A 239 13.56 23.72 -5.29
N GLU A 240 14.71 24.20 -5.72
CA GLU A 240 15.35 25.39 -5.13
C GLU A 240 14.49 26.65 -5.25
N GLU A 241 13.65 26.75 -6.27
CA GLU A 241 12.70 27.86 -6.41
C GLU A 241 11.72 27.98 -5.21
N PHE A 242 11.39 26.85 -4.58
CA PHE A 242 10.58 26.87 -3.37
C PHE A 242 11.26 27.67 -2.25
N PHE A 243 12.58 27.50 -2.07
CA PHE A 243 13.32 28.21 -1.05
C PHE A 243 13.64 29.67 -1.41
N ALA A 244 13.61 30.03 -2.68
CA ALA A 244 13.63 31.43 -3.07
C ALA A 244 12.38 32.17 -2.53
N ARG A 245 11.25 31.48 -2.46
CA ARG A 245 10.00 32.01 -1.91
C ARG A 245 9.90 31.85 -0.37
N TYR A 246 10.46 30.78 0.18
CA TYR A 246 10.36 30.43 1.59
C TYR A 246 11.73 30.05 2.20
N PRO A 247 12.68 31.01 2.27
CA PRO A 247 14.05 30.68 2.69
C PRO A 247 14.17 30.15 4.11
N MET A 248 13.26 30.54 5.02
CA MET A 248 13.23 30.07 6.41
C MET A 248 12.81 28.61 6.55
N LEU A 249 12.26 28.02 5.52
CA LEU A 249 11.82 26.61 5.56
C LEU A 249 12.90 25.65 5.05
N ARG A 250 14.08 26.14 4.68
CA ARG A 250 15.18 25.30 4.22
C ARG A 250 15.68 24.41 5.34
N GLY A 251 15.61 23.11 5.10
CA GLY A 251 16.07 22.07 5.99
C GLY A 251 17.42 21.49 5.59
N PRO A 252 17.69 20.24 5.92
CA PRO A 252 18.96 19.59 5.68
C PRO A 252 19.25 19.36 4.20
N ARG A 253 20.53 19.35 3.90
CA ARG A 253 21.04 18.94 2.60
C ARG A 253 21.00 17.41 2.48
N VAL A 254 20.45 16.92 1.35
CA VAL A 254 20.17 15.49 1.10
C VAL A 254 20.64 15.08 -0.30
N ASP A 255 21.87 15.40 -0.65
CA ASP A 255 22.41 15.14 -1.99
C ASP A 255 22.47 13.63 -2.29
N HIS A 256 22.38 13.32 -3.56
CA HIS A 256 22.66 12.00 -4.09
C HIS A 256 23.80 12.10 -5.11
N PRO A 257 25.00 11.57 -4.83
CA PRO A 257 26.20 11.79 -5.63
C PRO A 257 26.09 11.24 -7.05
N PHE A 258 25.33 10.15 -7.24
CA PHE A 258 25.20 9.53 -8.57
C PHE A 258 24.06 10.11 -9.43
N ARG A 259 23.25 11.02 -8.88
CA ARG A 259 22.08 11.54 -9.59
C ARG A 259 22.17 12.99 -9.90
N SER A 260 22.89 13.74 -9.07
CA SER A 260 23.15 15.14 -9.26
C SER A 260 24.20 15.58 -8.24
N PHE A 261 25.25 16.23 -8.68
CA PHE A 261 26.22 16.87 -7.79
C PHE A 261 25.73 18.22 -7.26
N ARG A 262 24.51 18.64 -7.60
CA ARG A 262 23.94 19.89 -7.11
C ARG A 262 23.30 19.68 -5.74
N PRO A 263 23.50 20.62 -4.82
CA PRO A 263 22.87 20.57 -3.50
C PRO A 263 21.34 20.48 -3.59
N ARG A 264 20.76 19.59 -2.78
CA ARG A 264 19.33 19.42 -2.60
C ARG A 264 18.99 19.55 -1.14
N TYR A 265 17.86 20.14 -0.86
CA TYR A 265 17.44 20.42 0.51
C TYR A 265 16.00 19.96 0.71
N THR A 266 15.73 19.36 1.88
CA THR A 266 14.37 19.12 2.35
C THR A 266 13.85 20.38 3.07
N MET A 267 12.59 20.38 3.47
CA MET A 267 12.08 21.39 4.38
C MET A 267 12.43 21.02 5.82
N THR A 268 12.66 22.04 6.67
CA THR A 268 12.92 21.81 8.09
C THR A 268 11.65 21.39 8.83
N LEU A 269 11.68 20.22 9.44
CA LEU A 269 10.55 19.64 10.17
C LEU A 269 10.27 20.32 11.52
N THR A 270 11.16 21.19 11.97
CA THR A 270 10.98 21.96 13.21
C THR A 270 10.06 23.17 13.03
N HIS A 271 9.77 23.56 11.79
CA HIS A 271 8.92 24.71 11.51
C HIS A 271 7.44 24.29 11.43
N PRO A 272 6.52 24.92 12.21
CA PRO A 272 5.11 24.53 12.26
C PRO A 272 4.43 24.46 10.88
N ARG A 273 4.69 25.42 9.99
CA ARG A 273 4.13 25.41 8.63
C ARG A 273 4.53 24.18 7.79
N VAL A 274 5.68 23.59 8.08
CA VAL A 274 6.11 22.35 7.41
C VAL A 274 5.34 21.16 7.99
N CYS A 275 5.09 21.15 9.29
CA CYS A 275 4.21 20.17 9.91
C CYS A 275 2.79 20.24 9.33
N ASP A 276 2.22 21.46 9.25
CA ASP A 276 0.90 21.68 8.64
C ASP A 276 0.85 21.20 7.18
N HIS A 277 1.91 21.48 6.40
CA HIS A 277 2.04 21.04 5.02
C HIS A 277 1.92 19.51 4.88
N TYR A 278 2.64 18.75 5.67
CA TYR A 278 2.57 17.29 5.62
C TYR A 278 1.23 16.76 6.12
N ALA A 279 0.66 17.35 7.17
CA ALA A 279 -0.66 16.98 7.65
C ALA A 279 -1.76 17.25 6.60
N GLU A 280 -1.72 18.42 5.93
CA GLU A 280 -2.62 18.74 4.83
C GLU A 280 -2.51 17.73 3.68
N MET A 281 -1.27 17.41 3.24
CA MET A 281 -1.06 16.46 2.14
C MET A 281 -1.60 15.07 2.48
N VAL A 282 -1.26 14.54 3.66
CA VAL A 282 -1.75 13.22 4.08
C VAL A 282 -3.27 13.22 4.20
N THR A 283 -3.86 14.27 4.80
CA THR A 283 -5.30 14.39 4.92
C THR A 283 -5.98 14.46 3.54
N ALA A 284 -5.43 15.24 2.61
CA ALA A 284 -5.94 15.33 1.24
C ALA A 284 -5.86 13.97 0.53
N LEU A 285 -4.72 13.29 0.63
CA LEU A 285 -4.53 11.97 0.05
C LEU A 285 -5.54 10.95 0.61
N MET A 286 -5.72 10.92 1.91
CA MET A 286 -6.64 9.98 2.57
C MET A 286 -8.12 10.26 2.25
N ARG A 287 -8.50 11.52 2.02
CA ARG A 287 -9.86 11.86 1.56
C ARG A 287 -10.11 11.38 0.12
N GLU A 288 -9.09 11.43 -0.72
CA GLU A 288 -9.18 10.99 -2.11
C GLU A 288 -9.10 9.47 -2.27
N VAL A 289 -8.35 8.80 -1.39
CA VAL A 289 -8.13 7.35 -1.39
C VAL A 289 -8.27 6.79 0.03
N PRO A 290 -9.49 6.79 0.60
CA PRO A 290 -9.72 6.43 2.01
C PRO A 290 -9.39 4.96 2.34
N ASP A 291 -9.26 4.15 1.31
CA ASP A 291 -8.94 2.73 1.43
C ASP A 291 -7.45 2.44 1.64
N LEU A 292 -6.58 3.44 1.54
CA LEU A 292 -5.17 3.26 1.88
C LEU A 292 -5.03 2.81 3.33
N GLY A 293 -4.29 1.74 3.54
CA GLY A 293 -4.06 1.17 4.86
C GLY A 293 -2.66 1.38 5.40
N PHE A 294 -1.71 1.83 4.56
CA PHE A 294 -0.36 2.11 5.03
C PHE A 294 0.42 3.11 4.16
N LEU A 295 1.39 3.75 4.80
CA LEU A 295 2.47 4.50 4.18
C LEU A 295 3.80 3.92 4.64
N ASN A 296 4.62 3.45 3.71
CA ASN A 296 6.00 3.08 3.94
C ASN A 296 6.89 4.28 3.63
N VAL A 297 7.51 4.85 4.65
CA VAL A 297 8.42 5.98 4.53
C VAL A 297 9.83 5.46 4.34
N TRP A 298 10.41 5.73 3.18
CA TRP A 298 11.81 5.48 2.90
C TRP A 298 12.58 6.79 3.03
N SER A 299 13.58 6.82 3.87
CA SER A 299 14.33 8.04 4.16
C SER A 299 15.83 7.82 4.20
N ASN A 300 16.56 8.92 4.22
CA ASN A 300 18.03 8.98 4.21
C ASN A 300 18.68 8.41 2.95
N ASP A 301 17.91 8.37 1.86
CA ASP A 301 18.28 7.86 0.55
C ASP A 301 17.67 8.75 -0.55
N SER A 302 18.32 8.83 -1.69
CA SER A 302 17.81 9.37 -2.96
C SER A 302 17.08 10.72 -2.87
N GLY A 303 17.66 11.67 -2.14
CA GLY A 303 17.11 13.03 -2.01
C GLY A 303 16.02 13.17 -0.95
N ALA A 304 15.85 12.19 -0.09
CA ALA A 304 15.05 12.28 1.13
C ALA A 304 15.93 12.14 2.36
N GLY A 305 15.58 12.79 3.46
CA GLY A 305 16.32 12.64 4.70
C GLY A 305 15.94 13.61 5.78
N PHE A 306 16.20 13.20 7.00
CA PHE A 306 15.96 13.97 8.21
C PHE A 306 17.17 14.78 8.62
N GLU A 307 16.93 15.90 9.30
CA GLU A 307 18.00 16.64 9.97
C GLU A 307 18.76 15.76 10.94
N HIS A 308 20.09 15.93 10.95
CA HIS A 308 21.01 15.27 11.87
C HIS A 308 21.18 13.75 11.69
N THR A 309 20.44 13.12 10.80
CA THR A 309 20.60 11.69 10.51
C THR A 309 21.74 11.45 9.51
N LYS A 310 22.34 10.27 9.57
CA LYS A 310 23.33 9.86 8.56
C LYS A 310 22.65 9.63 7.23
N SER A 311 23.28 10.11 6.16
CA SER A 311 22.86 9.79 4.80
C SER A 311 23.50 8.49 4.33
N LEU A 312 22.81 7.74 3.49
CA LEU A 312 23.38 6.56 2.85
C LEU A 312 24.60 6.90 1.98
N TYR A 313 24.66 8.10 1.40
CA TYR A 313 25.66 8.47 0.41
C TYR A 313 26.67 9.52 0.89
N VAL A 314 26.27 10.46 1.70
CA VAL A 314 27.07 11.66 2.03
C VAL A 314 27.00 11.99 3.52
N GLY A 315 27.78 11.32 4.34
CA GLY A 315 27.91 11.66 5.74
C GLY A 315 26.57 11.85 6.47
N ARG A 316 26.39 12.98 7.15
CA ARG A 316 25.13 13.35 7.80
C ARG A 316 24.33 14.31 6.94
N ASN A 317 23.02 14.10 6.88
CA ASN A 317 22.09 15.09 6.34
C ASN A 317 22.18 16.37 7.17
N GLY A 318 22.17 17.50 6.49
CA GLY A 318 22.31 18.79 7.14
C GLY A 318 23.72 19.37 7.06
N GLY A 319 24.69 18.58 6.65
CA GLY A 319 26.04 19.04 6.30
C GLY A 319 26.86 19.66 7.46
N ALA A 320 27.94 20.31 7.07
CA ALA A 320 28.99 20.74 7.99
C ALA A 320 28.64 21.91 8.92
N TYR A 321 27.59 22.67 8.65
CA TYR A 321 27.29 23.83 9.51
C TYR A 321 26.69 23.48 10.85
N MET A 322 26.27 22.24 11.02
CA MET A 322 25.61 21.83 12.25
C MET A 322 26.57 21.30 13.28
N ILE A 323 27.76 20.97 12.87
CA ILE A 323 28.77 20.36 13.73
C ILE A 323 29.31 21.32 14.79
N ARG A 324 29.15 22.62 14.61
CA ARG A 324 29.79 23.62 15.47
C ARG A 324 29.14 23.78 16.84
N GLU A 325 27.87 23.44 16.98
CA GLU A 325 27.14 23.65 18.23
C GLU A 325 26.90 22.37 19.02
N TRP A 326 27.13 21.22 18.41
CA TRP A 326 26.86 19.92 19.01
C TRP A 326 28.07 19.37 19.76
N LYS A 327 27.83 18.94 20.97
CA LYS A 327 28.87 18.50 21.87
C LYS A 327 29.23 17.03 21.74
N ASP A 328 28.27 16.18 21.43
CA ASP A 328 28.49 14.75 21.28
C ASP A 328 27.43 14.07 20.38
N ASP A 329 27.69 12.83 19.96
CA ASP A 329 26.82 12.04 19.10
C ASP A 329 25.52 11.63 19.80
N ALA A 330 25.49 11.51 21.13
CA ALA A 330 24.30 11.13 21.87
C ALA A 330 23.25 12.26 21.85
N GLU A 331 23.69 13.51 21.99
CA GLU A 331 22.87 14.69 21.92
C GLU A 331 22.25 14.84 20.50
N ILE A 332 23.09 14.64 19.47
CA ILE A 332 22.65 14.64 18.06
C ILE A 332 21.60 13.55 17.84
N ALA A 333 21.87 12.31 18.26
CA ALA A 333 20.96 11.18 18.09
C ALA A 333 19.61 11.41 18.79
N LYS A 334 19.62 12.00 19.99
CA LYS A 334 18.40 12.35 20.73
C LYS A 334 17.53 13.35 19.95
N THR A 335 18.14 14.39 19.39
CA THR A 335 17.44 15.41 18.61
C THR A 335 16.92 14.81 17.30
N ALA A 336 17.75 14.07 16.57
CA ALA A 336 17.35 13.38 15.35
C ALA A 336 16.19 12.43 15.61
N GLY A 337 16.26 11.62 16.66
CA GLY A 337 15.19 10.69 17.05
C GLY A 337 13.87 11.42 17.36
N THR A 338 13.94 12.57 18.02
CA THR A 338 12.74 13.38 18.29
C THR A 338 12.08 13.86 17.00
N HIS A 339 12.85 14.36 16.03
CA HIS A 339 12.34 14.84 14.76
C HIS A 339 11.76 13.69 13.93
N VAL A 340 12.46 12.56 13.83
CA VAL A 340 12.00 11.38 13.08
C VAL A 340 10.67 10.85 13.65
N VAL A 341 10.62 10.62 14.96
CA VAL A 341 9.42 10.10 15.63
C VAL A 341 8.27 11.10 15.54
N GLY A 342 8.55 12.39 15.72
CA GLY A 342 7.55 13.46 15.57
C GLY A 342 6.94 13.47 14.18
N PHE A 343 7.75 13.40 13.14
CA PHE A 343 7.29 13.34 11.75
C PHE A 343 6.44 12.10 11.45
N LEU A 344 6.92 10.91 11.83
CA LEU A 344 6.17 9.68 11.58
C LEU A 344 4.82 9.67 12.32
N ARG A 345 4.77 10.21 13.54
CA ARG A 345 3.52 10.39 14.28
C ARG A 345 2.57 11.36 13.58
N LEU A 346 3.09 12.50 13.10
CA LEU A 346 2.31 13.47 12.34
C LEU A 346 1.60 12.83 11.14
N LEU A 347 2.34 12.08 10.32
CA LEU A 347 1.78 11.39 9.15
C LEU A 347 0.72 10.37 9.57
N ARG A 348 1.00 9.58 10.61
CA ARG A 348 0.05 8.59 11.15
C ARG A 348 -1.22 9.25 11.65
N ASP A 349 -1.10 10.26 12.48
CA ASP A 349 -2.24 10.90 13.14
C ASP A 349 -3.16 11.61 12.12
N ALA A 350 -2.56 12.25 11.10
CA ALA A 350 -3.32 12.82 9.99
C ALA A 350 -4.07 11.75 9.18
N ALA A 351 -3.46 10.60 8.93
CA ALA A 351 -4.10 9.51 8.21
C ALA A 351 -5.15 8.78 9.05
N CYS A 352 -4.88 8.55 10.33
CA CYS A 352 -5.80 7.87 11.24
C CYS A 352 -7.08 8.67 11.52
N ALA A 353 -7.08 9.98 11.30
CA ALA A 353 -8.29 10.80 11.34
C ALA A 353 -9.31 10.38 10.25
N VAL A 354 -8.88 9.76 9.17
CA VAL A 354 -9.73 9.24 8.08
C VAL A 354 -9.87 7.71 8.16
N ASN A 355 -8.77 6.99 8.35
CA ASN A 355 -8.75 5.53 8.48
C ASN A 355 -8.03 5.14 9.78
N PRO A 356 -8.76 4.80 10.86
CA PRO A 356 -8.17 4.46 12.17
C PRO A 356 -7.20 3.26 12.13
N ASP A 357 -7.32 2.40 11.13
CA ASP A 357 -6.47 1.22 10.97
C ASP A 357 -5.18 1.51 10.18
N PHE A 358 -4.97 2.76 9.77
CA PHE A 358 -3.81 3.16 8.98
C PHE A 358 -2.49 2.94 9.74
N ARG A 359 -1.47 2.48 9.03
CA ARG A 359 -0.13 2.22 9.57
C ARG A 359 0.92 3.03 8.84
N VAL A 360 1.84 3.61 9.61
CA VAL A 360 3.09 4.15 9.06
C VAL A 360 4.20 3.13 9.35
N ILE A 361 4.89 2.75 8.29
CA ILE A 361 6.04 1.86 8.32
C ILE A 361 7.22 2.70 7.89
N THR A 362 8.39 2.45 8.43
CA THR A 362 9.58 3.17 8.02
C THR A 362 10.71 2.22 7.66
N ARG A 363 11.43 2.58 6.62
CA ARG A 363 12.72 2.04 6.29
C ARG A 363 13.73 3.19 6.35
N LEU A 364 14.56 3.17 7.36
CA LEU A 364 15.66 4.11 7.53
C LEU A 364 16.94 3.38 7.17
N GLU A 365 17.63 3.84 6.16
CA GLU A 365 18.84 3.17 5.66
C GLU A 365 20.02 3.36 6.61
N SER A 366 20.04 4.46 7.37
CA SER A 366 21.04 4.71 8.41
C SER A 366 20.55 5.72 9.44
N PHE A 367 21.01 5.59 10.66
CA PHE A 367 20.84 6.54 11.76
C PHE A 367 22.18 7.15 12.18
#